data_37d72b354458f61336b282c3f678feb7
#
_entry.id   37d72b354458f61336b282c3f678feb7
#
_cell.length_a   1.000
_cell.length_b   1.000
_cell.length_c   1.000
_cell.angle_alpha   90.00
_cell.angle_beta   90.00
_cell.angle_gamma   90.00
#
_symmetry.space_group_name_H-M   'P 1'
#
loop_
_entity.id
_entity.type
_entity.pdbx_description
1 polymer ?
#
loop_
_entity_poly.entity_id
_entity_poly.type
_entity_poly.pdbx_seq_one_letter_code
_entity_poly.pdbx_strand_id
1 'polypeptide(L)'
;MTVRDPAAAAGATVGDLTESELLEVVLTGLAPAVRDGHWPVGTVAPGDDAALVPAPRGGTLISTDAMGEGTDFLHRWPAGPRTRGYDAGWKAVAQNLSDVNAMGGTASALVTALTLPPTTPVAWVRSFAAGIVGAVRHLGAPDCRVAGGDLGTGGRVHAAVTVLGDPHPGGVLCRTPAAADRDRVLAEGADLVHAQALPGGPRAAAPPGPGWAAAGLALLLTDRAELERRADALPAADRPSPRELARAVRAQLRPRPPLALGPAAVTAGLLTLMDVSDGLGKDAHRMAAATGGTGPAPAPWLDEAWLAEAAAPLRLVAALAGRSPEALVTGGGEDYGLLGLAWPETELPRGFTRIGRLVPAGARTPAGHRPLPESGWDPFGG
;
A
#
# COMPACT_ATOMS: atom_id res chain seq x y z
N MET A 1 38.62 -23.15 -0.90
CA MET A 1 38.54 -21.71 -1.22
C MET A 1 37.51 -21.11 -0.29
N THR A 2 37.95 -20.34 0.68
CA THR A 2 37.07 -19.59 1.59
C THR A 2 36.43 -18.49 0.74
N VAL A 3 35.11 -18.62 0.49
CA VAL A 3 34.31 -17.56 -0.13
C VAL A 3 34.46 -16.32 0.76
N ARG A 4 35.16 -15.30 0.28
CA ARG A 4 35.16 -14.00 0.95
C ARG A 4 33.72 -13.52 0.93
N ASP A 5 33.15 -13.26 2.10
CA ASP A 5 31.88 -12.51 2.19
C ASP A 5 32.13 -11.11 1.60
N PRO A 6 31.68 -10.81 0.38
CA PRO A 6 31.95 -9.53 -0.28
C PRO A 6 31.33 -8.36 0.46
N ALA A 7 30.41 -8.62 1.38
CA ALA A 7 29.75 -7.61 2.19
C ALA A 7 30.45 -7.37 3.55
N ALA A 8 31.55 -8.03 3.86
CA ALA A 8 32.32 -7.84 5.11
C ALA A 8 33.11 -6.51 5.12
N ALA A 9 33.28 -5.84 3.98
CA ALA A 9 33.91 -4.53 3.93
C ALA A 9 32.90 -3.44 4.30
N ALA A 10 32.99 -2.90 5.51
CA ALA A 10 32.24 -1.69 5.88
C ALA A 10 32.50 -0.58 4.86
N GLY A 11 31.48 -0.18 4.08
CA GLY A 11 31.58 0.88 3.07
C GLY A 11 31.57 0.43 1.60
N ALA A 12 31.49 -0.86 1.29
CA ALA A 12 31.37 -1.33 -0.09
C ALA A 12 30.10 -0.79 -0.77
N THR A 13 30.23 -0.40 -2.05
CA THR A 13 29.14 0.05 -2.91
C THR A 13 28.86 -0.97 -4.00
N VAL A 14 27.71 -0.81 -4.70
CA VAL A 14 27.34 -1.69 -5.82
C VAL A 14 28.41 -1.67 -6.94
N GLY A 15 29.06 -0.54 -7.18
CA GLY A 15 30.12 -0.41 -8.16
C GLY A 15 31.42 -1.16 -7.81
N ASP A 16 31.57 -1.61 -6.56
CA ASP A 16 32.73 -2.38 -6.11
C ASP A 16 32.54 -3.90 -6.29
N LEU A 17 31.35 -4.34 -6.70
CA LEU A 17 30.98 -5.74 -6.87
C LEU A 17 30.68 -6.07 -8.34
N THR A 18 30.93 -7.31 -8.71
CA THR A 18 30.41 -7.91 -9.95
C THR A 18 28.91 -8.19 -9.81
N GLU A 19 28.22 -8.37 -10.93
CA GLU A 19 26.80 -8.75 -10.94
C GLU A 19 26.55 -10.04 -10.11
N SER A 20 27.39 -11.05 -10.30
CA SER A 20 27.27 -12.32 -9.57
C SER A 20 27.43 -12.16 -8.06
N GLU A 21 28.36 -11.31 -7.61
CA GLU A 21 28.54 -11.02 -6.17
C GLU A 21 27.35 -10.24 -5.59
N LEU A 22 26.79 -9.31 -6.37
CA LEU A 22 25.60 -8.56 -5.95
C LEU A 22 24.35 -9.46 -5.89
N LEU A 23 24.17 -10.36 -6.87
CA LEU A 23 23.13 -11.38 -6.85
C LEU A 23 23.22 -12.28 -5.62
N GLU A 24 24.44 -12.70 -5.24
CA GLU A 24 24.63 -13.49 -4.00
C GLU A 24 24.19 -12.72 -2.75
N VAL A 25 24.49 -11.42 -2.68
CA VAL A 25 24.03 -10.54 -1.59
C VAL A 25 22.50 -10.51 -1.52
N VAL A 26 21.83 -10.35 -2.64
CA VAL A 26 20.35 -10.30 -2.72
C VAL A 26 19.74 -11.64 -2.36
N LEU A 27 20.20 -12.73 -2.97
CA LEU A 27 19.70 -14.09 -2.71
C LEU A 27 19.91 -14.51 -1.24
N THR A 28 21.03 -14.11 -0.63
CA THR A 28 21.27 -14.33 0.79
C THR A 28 20.27 -13.55 1.66
N GLY A 29 19.98 -12.30 1.30
CA GLY A 29 18.98 -11.49 2.00
C GLY A 29 17.55 -12.02 1.85
N LEU A 30 17.24 -12.62 0.71
CA LEU A 30 15.95 -13.24 0.41
C LEU A 30 15.83 -14.69 0.93
N ALA A 31 16.94 -15.32 1.30
CA ALA A 31 16.98 -16.74 1.69
C ALA A 31 15.86 -17.17 2.67
N PRO A 32 15.48 -16.36 3.68
CA PRO A 32 14.38 -16.74 4.57
C PRO A 32 13.03 -16.86 3.86
N ALA A 33 12.77 -16.05 2.81
CA ALA A 33 11.53 -16.14 2.03
C ALA A 33 11.61 -17.18 0.89
N VAL A 34 12.83 -17.52 0.46
CA VAL A 34 13.09 -18.49 -0.61
C VAL A 34 13.24 -19.90 -0.07
N ARG A 35 13.95 -20.09 1.06
CA ARG A 35 14.31 -21.41 1.59
C ARG A 35 13.38 -21.92 2.68
N ASP A 36 12.84 -21.04 3.54
CA ASP A 36 11.89 -21.43 4.59
C ASP A 36 10.48 -21.66 4.05
N GLY A 37 10.15 -21.07 2.89
CA GLY A 37 8.97 -21.42 2.13
C GLY A 37 9.23 -22.76 1.45
N HIS A 38 8.58 -23.82 1.89
CA HIS A 38 8.63 -25.13 1.24
C HIS A 38 8.25 -24.98 -0.23
N TRP A 39 9.25 -25.05 -1.12
CA TRP A 39 8.98 -25.08 -2.55
C TRP A 39 8.31 -26.43 -2.85
N PRO A 40 7.07 -26.44 -3.39
CA PRO A 40 6.35 -27.68 -3.67
C PRO A 40 7.16 -28.59 -4.61
N VAL A 41 6.94 -29.89 -4.48
CA VAL A 41 7.53 -30.87 -5.41
C VAL A 41 7.10 -30.53 -6.84
N GLY A 42 8.04 -30.47 -7.77
CA GLY A 42 7.80 -30.10 -9.17
C GLY A 42 7.85 -28.61 -9.47
N THR A 43 8.35 -27.81 -8.53
CA THR A 43 8.66 -26.39 -8.73
C THR A 43 10.16 -26.15 -8.80
N VAL A 44 10.60 -25.00 -9.35
CA VAL A 44 12.00 -24.57 -9.46
C VAL A 44 12.16 -23.26 -8.69
N ALA A 45 13.04 -23.26 -7.70
CA ALA A 45 13.37 -22.06 -6.92
C ALA A 45 14.21 -21.06 -7.75
N PRO A 46 14.32 -19.77 -7.33
CA PRO A 46 15.21 -18.79 -7.96
C PRO A 46 16.67 -19.27 -8.03
N GLY A 47 17.35 -18.94 -9.14
CA GLY A 47 18.77 -19.29 -9.37
C GLY A 47 19.02 -19.89 -10.75
N ASP A 48 17.99 -20.10 -11.53
CA ASP A 48 18.02 -20.51 -12.94
C ASP A 48 17.43 -19.38 -13.82
N ASP A 49 17.33 -19.55 -15.13
CA ASP A 49 16.78 -18.55 -16.07
C ASP A 49 15.35 -18.14 -15.73
N ALA A 50 14.56 -19.03 -15.11
CA ALA A 50 13.25 -18.76 -14.60
C ALA A 50 12.90 -19.64 -13.37
N ALA A 51 12.02 -19.14 -12.52
CA ALA A 51 11.41 -19.93 -11.45
C ALA A 51 10.11 -20.60 -11.95
N LEU A 52 9.85 -21.85 -11.51
CA LEU A 52 8.58 -22.52 -11.74
C LEU A 52 7.74 -22.45 -10.48
N VAL A 53 6.67 -21.67 -10.51
CA VAL A 53 5.72 -21.52 -9.39
C VAL A 53 4.43 -22.29 -9.67
N PRO A 54 3.73 -22.80 -8.64
CA PRO A 54 2.41 -23.38 -8.82
C PRO A 54 1.45 -22.36 -9.43
N ALA A 55 0.61 -22.80 -10.37
CA ALA A 55 -0.49 -21.99 -10.91
C ALA A 55 -1.83 -22.63 -10.52
N PRO A 56 -2.81 -21.86 -10.05
CA PRO A 56 -4.13 -22.38 -9.75
C PRO A 56 -4.89 -22.75 -11.04
N ARG A 57 -5.85 -23.67 -10.93
CA ARG A 57 -6.77 -23.94 -12.03
C ARG A 57 -7.78 -22.80 -12.10
N GLY A 58 -7.99 -22.24 -13.30
CA GLY A 58 -9.01 -21.21 -13.55
C GLY A 58 -8.52 -19.78 -13.69
N GLY A 59 -7.22 -19.54 -13.59
CA GLY A 59 -6.62 -18.23 -13.81
C GLY A 59 -5.67 -17.78 -12.70
N THR A 60 -4.95 -16.70 -12.95
CA THR A 60 -3.99 -16.09 -12.02
C THR A 60 -4.18 -14.58 -12.05
N LEU A 61 -4.26 -13.95 -10.90
CA LEU A 61 -4.18 -12.49 -10.78
C LEU A 61 -2.74 -12.08 -11.03
N ILE A 62 -2.55 -10.99 -11.76
CA ILE A 62 -1.23 -10.40 -12.00
C ILE A 62 -1.32 -8.89 -11.90
N SER A 63 -0.42 -8.29 -11.16
CA SER A 63 -0.22 -6.84 -11.10
C SER A 63 1.25 -6.49 -11.11
N THR A 64 1.56 -5.25 -11.49
CA THR A 64 2.92 -4.71 -11.43
C THR A 64 2.88 -3.24 -11.09
N ASP A 65 3.68 -2.87 -10.09
CA ASP A 65 3.92 -1.50 -9.69
C ASP A 65 5.41 -1.21 -9.62
N ALA A 66 5.75 0.02 -9.96
CA ALA A 66 7.10 0.52 -9.88
C ALA A 66 7.20 1.71 -8.93
N MET A 67 8.33 1.82 -8.25
CA MET A 67 8.66 2.99 -7.43
C MET A 67 10.07 3.50 -7.75
N GLY A 68 10.23 4.81 -7.81
CA GLY A 68 11.47 5.49 -8.13
C GLY A 68 11.94 6.44 -7.03
N GLU A 69 13.25 6.52 -6.87
CA GLU A 69 13.85 7.56 -6.05
C GLU A 69 13.60 8.94 -6.67
N GLY A 70 13.05 9.86 -5.89
CA GLY A 70 12.70 11.22 -6.32
C GLY A 70 11.22 11.44 -6.52
N THR A 71 10.43 10.37 -6.74
CA THR A 71 8.98 10.39 -6.89
C THR A 71 8.28 9.70 -5.72
N ASP A 72 8.54 8.42 -5.52
CA ASP A 72 7.84 7.60 -4.52
C ASP A 72 8.54 7.57 -3.17
N PHE A 73 9.84 7.85 -3.17
CA PHE A 73 10.63 8.04 -1.96
C PHE A 73 11.86 8.93 -2.21
N LEU A 74 12.37 9.54 -1.15
CA LEU A 74 13.65 10.24 -1.16
C LEU A 74 14.66 9.47 -0.32
N HIS A 75 15.90 9.35 -0.82
CA HIS A 75 16.99 8.75 -0.04
C HIS A 75 17.22 9.53 1.26
N ARG A 76 17.10 10.87 1.18
CA ARG A 76 17.12 11.79 2.31
C ARG A 76 15.96 12.78 2.19
N TRP A 77 15.13 12.79 3.19
CA TRP A 77 13.99 13.70 3.26
C TRP A 77 14.38 15.07 3.80
N PRO A 78 13.70 16.16 3.40
CA PRO A 78 13.90 17.50 3.94
C PRO A 78 13.84 17.58 5.47
N ALA A 79 12.95 16.82 6.09
CA ALA A 79 12.86 16.70 7.55
C ALA A 79 14.07 16.03 8.23
N GLY A 80 15.02 15.49 7.45
CA GLY A 80 16.25 14.86 7.93
C GLY A 80 16.30 13.33 7.89
N PRO A 81 15.21 12.57 8.07
CA PRO A 81 15.23 11.11 7.99
C PRO A 81 15.74 10.60 6.64
N ARG A 82 16.20 9.35 6.62
CA ARG A 82 16.58 8.64 5.39
C ARG A 82 15.66 7.45 5.15
N THR A 83 15.28 7.22 3.91
CA THR A 83 14.69 5.95 3.51
C THR A 83 15.78 4.88 3.51
N ARG A 84 15.62 3.88 4.35
CA ARG A 84 16.49 2.71 4.40
C ARG A 84 16.09 1.73 3.28
N GLY A 85 17.02 0.89 2.84
CA GLY A 85 16.67 -0.19 1.91
C GLY A 85 15.47 -1.00 2.40
N TYR A 86 15.41 -1.33 3.71
CA TYR A 86 14.28 -2.04 4.31
C TYR A 86 12.93 -1.35 4.08
N ASP A 87 12.88 -0.02 4.21
CA ASP A 87 11.66 0.75 4.02
C ASP A 87 11.22 0.72 2.54
N ALA A 88 12.17 0.89 1.62
CA ALA A 88 11.93 0.83 0.18
C ALA A 88 11.48 -0.57 -0.27
N GLY A 89 12.17 -1.64 0.17
CA GLY A 89 11.78 -3.02 -0.16
C GLY A 89 10.42 -3.41 0.44
N TRP A 90 10.11 -2.93 1.65
CA TRP A 90 8.79 -3.12 2.25
C TRP A 90 7.70 -2.44 1.43
N LYS A 91 7.87 -1.15 1.11
CA LYS A 91 6.87 -0.35 0.38
C LYS A 91 6.62 -0.91 -1.01
N ALA A 92 7.68 -1.25 -1.76
CA ALA A 92 7.58 -1.85 -3.09
C ALA A 92 6.74 -3.14 -3.11
N VAL A 93 6.87 -3.97 -2.08
CA VAL A 93 6.07 -5.20 -1.97
C VAL A 93 4.66 -4.90 -1.47
N ALA A 94 4.49 -4.02 -0.48
CA ALA A 94 3.20 -3.73 0.13
C ALA A 94 2.18 -3.21 -0.90
N GLN A 95 2.57 -2.29 -1.80
CA GLN A 95 1.69 -1.76 -2.84
C GLN A 95 1.23 -2.86 -3.79
N ASN A 96 2.12 -3.73 -4.25
CA ASN A 96 1.77 -4.83 -5.14
C ASN A 96 0.88 -5.91 -4.48
N LEU A 97 1.14 -6.23 -3.21
CA LEU A 97 0.26 -7.14 -2.45
C LEU A 97 -1.14 -6.53 -2.26
N SER A 98 -1.23 -5.20 -2.19
CA SER A 98 -2.49 -4.48 -2.09
C SER A 98 -3.39 -4.70 -3.30
N ASP A 99 -2.84 -4.68 -4.52
CA ASP A 99 -3.59 -4.89 -5.76
C ASP A 99 -4.25 -6.27 -5.81
N VAL A 100 -3.49 -7.32 -5.48
CA VAL A 100 -4.03 -8.68 -5.44
C VAL A 100 -5.14 -8.79 -4.37
N ASN A 101 -4.93 -8.18 -3.21
CA ASN A 101 -5.92 -8.12 -2.15
C ASN A 101 -7.17 -7.34 -2.56
N ALA A 102 -7.02 -6.24 -3.31
CA ALA A 102 -8.11 -5.43 -3.86
C ALA A 102 -9.00 -6.22 -4.84
N MET A 103 -8.45 -7.27 -5.46
CA MET A 103 -9.21 -8.21 -6.30
C MET A 103 -9.82 -9.37 -5.51
N GLY A 104 -9.70 -9.37 -4.17
CA GLY A 104 -10.15 -10.45 -3.30
C GLY A 104 -9.27 -11.70 -3.33
N GLY A 105 -8.08 -11.60 -3.91
CA GLY A 105 -7.14 -12.72 -4.06
C GLY A 105 -6.09 -12.80 -2.96
N THR A 106 -5.25 -13.82 -3.06
CA THR A 106 -4.10 -14.06 -2.18
C THR A 106 -2.83 -14.13 -3.01
N ALA A 107 -1.83 -13.34 -2.66
CA ALA A 107 -0.56 -13.32 -3.39
C ALA A 107 0.18 -14.66 -3.23
N SER A 108 0.68 -15.23 -4.33
CA SER A 108 1.35 -16.53 -4.41
C SER A 108 2.83 -16.43 -4.78
N ALA A 109 3.20 -15.46 -5.60
CA ALA A 109 4.60 -15.23 -5.96
C ALA A 109 4.84 -13.77 -6.37
N LEU A 110 6.10 -13.33 -6.29
CA LEU A 110 6.54 -12.04 -6.83
C LEU A 110 7.94 -12.12 -7.43
N VAL A 111 8.21 -11.24 -8.39
CA VAL A 111 9.54 -10.96 -8.93
C VAL A 111 9.83 -9.47 -8.82
N THR A 112 11.12 -9.09 -8.75
CA THR A 112 11.53 -7.70 -8.58
C THR A 112 12.61 -7.33 -9.58
N ALA A 113 12.39 -6.33 -10.43
CA ALA A 113 13.43 -5.68 -11.22
C ALA A 113 13.96 -4.46 -10.43
N LEU A 114 15.25 -4.45 -10.12
CA LEU A 114 15.89 -3.43 -9.31
C LEU A 114 17.03 -2.76 -10.08
N THR A 115 16.90 -1.47 -10.34
CA THR A 115 17.95 -0.64 -10.96
C THR A 115 18.63 0.20 -9.88
N LEU A 116 19.97 0.21 -9.88
CA LEU A 116 20.77 0.81 -8.81
C LEU A 116 21.89 1.71 -9.38
N PRO A 117 22.13 2.90 -8.79
CA PRO A 117 23.39 3.61 -9.01
C PRO A 117 24.58 2.78 -8.53
N PRO A 118 25.72 2.78 -9.25
CA PRO A 118 26.94 2.08 -8.81
C PRO A 118 27.44 2.50 -7.42
N THR A 119 27.10 3.71 -6.99
CA THR A 119 27.45 4.26 -5.66
C THR A 119 26.53 3.80 -4.53
N THR A 120 25.52 2.97 -4.83
CA THR A 120 24.59 2.46 -3.81
C THR A 120 25.36 1.52 -2.84
N PRO A 121 25.30 1.76 -1.52
CA PRO A 121 25.94 0.87 -0.57
C PRO A 121 25.35 -0.54 -0.63
N VAL A 122 26.19 -1.56 -0.64
CA VAL A 122 25.77 -2.99 -0.60
C VAL A 122 24.87 -3.27 0.62
N ALA A 123 25.17 -2.63 1.75
CA ALA A 123 24.33 -2.70 2.95
C ALA A 123 22.89 -2.22 2.71
N TRP A 124 22.69 -1.24 1.83
CA TRP A 124 21.36 -0.77 1.46
C TRP A 124 20.60 -1.84 0.63
N VAL A 125 21.27 -2.48 -0.32
CA VAL A 125 20.70 -3.55 -1.16
C VAL A 125 20.30 -4.76 -0.28
N ARG A 126 21.18 -5.18 0.63
CA ARG A 126 20.87 -6.23 1.61
C ARG A 126 19.64 -5.86 2.46
N SER A 127 19.57 -4.60 2.90
CA SER A 127 18.45 -4.07 3.67
C SER A 127 17.17 -4.04 2.84
N PHE A 128 17.23 -3.76 1.54
CA PHE A 128 16.09 -3.82 0.61
C PHE A 128 15.53 -5.24 0.50
N ALA A 129 16.38 -6.23 0.27
CA ALA A 129 15.99 -7.63 0.26
C ALA A 129 15.32 -8.05 1.59
N ALA A 130 15.89 -7.64 2.73
CA ALA A 130 15.28 -7.88 4.04
C ALA A 130 13.91 -7.19 4.19
N GLY A 131 13.72 -6.03 3.56
CA GLY A 131 12.44 -5.32 3.52
C GLY A 131 11.36 -6.10 2.76
N ILE A 132 11.70 -6.71 1.61
CA ILE A 132 10.81 -7.62 0.85
C ILE A 132 10.36 -8.78 1.75
N VAL A 133 11.31 -9.48 2.37
CA VAL A 133 11.01 -10.59 3.29
C VAL A 133 10.13 -10.14 4.45
N GLY A 134 10.46 -8.98 5.03
CA GLY A 134 9.68 -8.39 6.13
C GLY A 134 8.25 -8.10 5.73
N ALA A 135 8.02 -7.53 4.54
CA ALA A 135 6.68 -7.24 4.02
C ALA A 135 5.86 -8.53 3.84
N VAL A 136 6.38 -9.50 3.10
CA VAL A 136 5.71 -10.80 2.87
C VAL A 136 5.29 -11.46 4.18
N ARG A 137 6.21 -11.52 5.16
CA ARG A 137 5.94 -12.18 6.45
C ARG A 137 4.97 -11.43 7.35
N HIS A 138 5.15 -10.12 7.48
CA HIS A 138 4.42 -9.33 8.49
C HIS A 138 3.13 -8.68 7.98
N LEU A 139 2.90 -8.67 6.68
CA LEU A 139 1.63 -8.24 6.10
C LEU A 139 0.61 -9.37 6.00
N GLY A 140 1.02 -10.61 6.20
CA GLY A 140 0.12 -11.76 6.18
C GLY A 140 0.05 -12.48 4.82
N ALA A 141 1.15 -12.45 4.05
CA ALA A 141 1.30 -13.21 2.80
C ALA A 141 2.41 -14.28 2.92
N PRO A 142 2.38 -15.20 3.93
CA PRO A 142 3.48 -16.12 4.19
C PRO A 142 3.72 -17.11 3.04
N ASP A 143 2.71 -17.35 2.22
CA ASP A 143 2.77 -18.25 1.07
C ASP A 143 3.24 -17.56 -0.21
N CYS A 144 3.35 -16.23 -0.23
CA CYS A 144 3.89 -15.48 -1.35
C CYS A 144 5.40 -15.69 -1.45
N ARG A 145 5.83 -16.30 -2.56
CA ARG A 145 7.23 -16.63 -2.81
C ARG A 145 7.93 -15.51 -3.57
N VAL A 146 9.14 -15.18 -3.15
CA VAL A 146 10.03 -14.35 -3.96
C VAL A 146 10.66 -15.25 -5.01
N ALA A 147 10.14 -15.18 -6.24
CA ALA A 147 10.44 -16.14 -7.30
C ALA A 147 11.66 -15.73 -8.15
N GLY A 148 12.23 -14.55 -7.92
CA GLY A 148 13.40 -14.06 -8.65
C GLY A 148 13.34 -12.57 -8.90
N GLY A 149 14.13 -12.14 -9.87
CA GLY A 149 14.19 -10.75 -10.28
C GLY A 149 15.33 -10.47 -11.23
N ASP A 150 15.58 -9.19 -11.48
CA ASP A 150 16.65 -8.68 -12.33
C ASP A 150 17.38 -7.55 -11.61
N LEU A 151 18.67 -7.40 -11.91
CA LEU A 151 19.50 -6.31 -11.41
C LEU A 151 20.06 -5.49 -12.57
N GLY A 152 19.78 -4.20 -12.57
CA GLY A 152 20.25 -3.26 -13.55
C GLY A 152 21.02 -2.09 -12.94
N THR A 153 21.71 -1.36 -13.79
CA THR A 153 22.43 -0.14 -13.44
C THR A 153 21.69 1.10 -13.94
N GLY A 154 21.65 2.17 -13.14
CA GLY A 154 21.00 3.44 -13.51
C GLY A 154 21.44 4.62 -12.65
N GLY A 155 20.92 5.80 -12.96
CA GLY A 155 21.30 7.05 -12.25
C GLY A 155 20.58 7.24 -10.91
N ARG A 156 19.50 6.50 -10.65
CA ARG A 156 18.69 6.51 -9.43
C ARG A 156 18.21 5.10 -9.11
N VAL A 157 17.83 4.88 -7.85
CA VAL A 157 17.17 3.63 -7.47
C VAL A 157 15.77 3.57 -8.08
N HIS A 158 15.49 2.47 -8.77
CA HIS A 158 14.17 2.17 -9.29
C HIS A 158 13.85 0.70 -9.02
N ALA A 159 12.67 0.40 -8.51
CA ALA A 159 12.22 -0.94 -8.21
C ALA A 159 10.84 -1.17 -8.84
N ALA A 160 10.74 -2.16 -9.72
CA ALA A 160 9.48 -2.66 -10.21
C ALA A 160 9.23 -4.05 -9.61
N VAL A 161 8.05 -4.26 -9.06
CA VAL A 161 7.63 -5.55 -8.52
C VAL A 161 6.45 -6.04 -9.34
N THR A 162 6.51 -7.29 -9.79
CA THR A 162 5.37 -7.98 -10.38
C THR A 162 4.93 -9.07 -9.43
N VAL A 163 3.65 -9.10 -9.10
CA VAL A 163 3.03 -10.07 -8.20
C VAL A 163 2.06 -10.96 -8.95
N LEU A 164 2.07 -12.23 -8.62
CA LEU A 164 1.06 -13.22 -9.00
C LEU A 164 0.20 -13.54 -7.80
N GLY A 165 -1.08 -13.82 -8.03
CA GLY A 165 -2.01 -14.17 -6.96
C GLY A 165 -3.05 -15.17 -7.40
N ASP A 166 -3.55 -15.92 -6.42
CA ASP A 166 -4.62 -16.87 -6.60
C ASP A 166 -5.95 -16.16 -6.36
N PRO A 167 -6.91 -16.23 -7.31
CA PRO A 167 -8.25 -15.72 -7.09
C PRO A 167 -8.95 -16.51 -5.98
N HIS A 168 -9.84 -15.84 -5.25
CA HIS A 168 -10.68 -16.53 -4.27
C HIS A 168 -11.63 -17.53 -4.96
N PRO A 169 -11.90 -18.72 -4.38
CA PRO A 169 -12.82 -19.69 -4.97
C PRO A 169 -14.23 -19.15 -5.26
N GLY A 170 -14.68 -18.15 -4.52
CA GLY A 170 -15.94 -17.43 -4.75
C GLY A 170 -15.90 -16.39 -5.89
N GLY A 171 -14.78 -16.24 -6.59
CA GLY A 171 -14.59 -15.30 -7.67
C GLY A 171 -13.67 -14.12 -7.30
N VAL A 172 -13.63 -13.13 -8.18
CA VAL A 172 -12.87 -11.89 -8.01
C VAL A 172 -13.79 -10.70 -7.84
N LEU A 173 -13.36 -9.71 -7.08
CA LEU A 173 -14.01 -8.40 -7.02
C LEU A 173 -13.28 -7.43 -7.95
N CYS A 174 -14.06 -6.57 -8.59
CA CYS A 174 -13.56 -5.49 -9.44
C CYS A 174 -14.00 -4.15 -8.85
N ARG A 175 -13.41 -3.05 -9.32
CA ARG A 175 -13.87 -1.69 -8.96
C ARG A 175 -15.25 -1.34 -9.53
N THR A 176 -15.77 -2.14 -10.46
CA THR A 176 -17.08 -2.00 -11.08
C THR A 176 -17.98 -3.13 -10.59
N PRO A 177 -19.24 -2.86 -10.18
CA PRO A 177 -20.19 -3.90 -9.86
C PRO A 177 -20.40 -4.87 -11.02
N ALA A 178 -20.72 -6.13 -10.71
CA ALA A 178 -21.16 -7.09 -11.71
C ALA A 178 -22.38 -6.54 -12.47
N ALA A 179 -22.56 -6.95 -13.73
CA ALA A 179 -23.63 -6.44 -14.59
C ALA A 179 -25.03 -6.60 -13.94
N ALA A 180 -25.24 -7.69 -13.21
CA ALA A 180 -26.50 -7.97 -12.52
C ALA A 180 -26.83 -6.97 -11.39
N ASP A 181 -25.80 -6.40 -10.74
CA ASP A 181 -25.97 -5.48 -9.61
C ASP A 181 -25.87 -4.01 -10.03
N ARG A 182 -25.24 -3.75 -11.15
CA ARG A 182 -24.92 -2.40 -11.62
C ARG A 182 -26.15 -1.52 -11.78
N ASP A 183 -27.20 -2.03 -12.44
CA ASP A 183 -28.43 -1.27 -12.69
C ASP A 183 -29.11 -0.90 -11.36
N ARG A 184 -29.10 -1.80 -10.38
CA ARG A 184 -29.61 -1.55 -9.03
C ARG A 184 -28.77 -0.49 -8.32
N VAL A 185 -27.44 -0.55 -8.41
CA VAL A 185 -26.54 0.48 -7.83
C VAL A 185 -26.80 1.84 -8.45
N LEU A 186 -27.01 1.92 -9.77
CA LEU A 186 -27.32 3.17 -10.47
C LEU A 186 -28.70 3.74 -10.11
N ALA A 187 -29.66 2.89 -9.76
CA ALA A 187 -31.02 3.29 -9.39
C ALA A 187 -31.17 3.63 -7.90
N GLU A 188 -30.57 2.85 -7.01
CA GLU A 188 -30.81 2.90 -5.56
C GLU A 188 -29.60 3.43 -4.77
N GLY A 189 -28.40 3.43 -5.40
CA GLY A 189 -27.11 3.63 -4.71
C GLY A 189 -26.68 2.41 -3.91
N ALA A 190 -25.51 2.53 -3.30
CA ALA A 190 -24.96 1.50 -2.42
C ALA A 190 -24.15 2.16 -1.30
N ASP A 191 -23.91 1.45 -0.21
CA ASP A 191 -23.04 1.93 0.87
C ASP A 191 -21.59 1.88 0.43
N LEU A 192 -20.84 2.98 0.64
CA LEU A 192 -19.39 2.99 0.58
C LEU A 192 -18.85 2.36 1.85
N VAL A 193 -17.98 1.38 1.68
CA VAL A 193 -17.33 0.67 2.80
C VAL A 193 -15.82 0.77 2.68
N HIS A 194 -15.16 0.91 3.82
CA HIS A 194 -13.70 1.03 3.88
C HIS A 194 -13.12 0.09 4.93
N ALA A 195 -11.94 -0.45 4.65
CA ALA A 195 -11.21 -1.29 5.57
C ALA A 195 -9.74 -0.89 5.67
N GLN A 196 -9.22 -0.94 6.90
CA GLN A 196 -7.80 -0.78 7.20
C GLN A 196 -7.28 -2.03 7.90
N ALA A 197 -5.96 -2.19 7.92
CA ALA A 197 -5.33 -3.31 8.58
C ALA A 197 -5.78 -3.40 10.05
N LEU A 198 -6.19 -4.59 10.46
CA LEU A 198 -6.53 -4.87 11.86
C LEU A 198 -5.29 -4.87 12.76
N PRO A 199 -5.43 -4.54 14.05
CA PRO A 199 -4.34 -4.69 15.00
C PRO A 199 -3.81 -6.12 15.02
N GLY A 200 -2.53 -6.30 14.75
CA GLY A 200 -1.85 -7.59 14.75
C GLY A 200 -1.50 -8.05 16.15
N GLY A 201 -2.47 -8.63 16.88
CA GLY A 201 -2.26 -9.21 18.21
C GLY A 201 -2.22 -8.22 19.38
N PRO A 202 -2.19 -8.71 20.62
CA PRO A 202 -2.41 -7.92 21.84
C PRO A 202 -1.34 -6.87 22.16
N ARG A 203 -0.16 -6.96 21.54
CA ARG A 203 0.98 -6.03 21.74
C ARG A 203 1.30 -5.17 20.53
N ALA A 204 0.65 -5.38 19.40
CA ALA A 204 0.84 -4.53 18.23
C ALA A 204 0.11 -3.20 18.43
N ALA A 205 0.80 -2.10 18.16
CA ALA A 205 0.13 -0.81 18.04
C ALA A 205 -0.97 -0.92 16.98
N ALA A 206 -2.11 -0.29 17.23
CA ALA A 206 -3.17 -0.20 16.22
C ALA A 206 -2.54 0.28 14.88
N PRO A 207 -2.89 -0.36 13.74
CA PRO A 207 -2.42 0.12 12.45
C PRO A 207 -2.91 1.56 12.26
N PRO A 208 -2.16 2.36 11.50
CA PRO A 208 -2.63 3.69 11.14
C PRO A 208 -3.94 3.59 10.38
N GLY A 209 -4.88 4.50 10.68
CA GLY A 209 -6.11 4.69 9.89
C GLY A 209 -5.85 5.49 8.62
N PRO A 210 -6.89 5.87 7.88
CA PRO A 210 -6.75 6.67 6.67
C PRO A 210 -6.10 8.03 6.98
N GLY A 211 -5.28 8.52 6.03
CA GLY A 211 -4.58 9.81 6.12
C GLY A 211 -3.26 9.79 6.91
N TRP A 212 -2.90 8.69 7.58
CA TRP A 212 -1.64 8.62 8.32
C TRP A 212 -0.41 8.58 7.42
N ALA A 213 -0.47 7.92 6.27
CA ALA A 213 0.62 7.91 5.30
C ALA A 213 0.84 9.32 4.74
N ALA A 214 -0.22 9.99 4.33
CA ALA A 214 -0.17 11.38 3.85
C ALA A 214 0.33 12.36 4.92
N ALA A 215 -0.06 12.19 6.18
CA ALA A 215 0.48 12.98 7.28
C ALA A 215 1.99 12.76 7.44
N GLY A 216 2.45 11.52 7.34
CA GLY A 216 3.87 11.15 7.33
C GLY A 216 4.63 11.77 6.18
N LEU A 217 4.07 11.72 4.96
CA LEU A 217 4.64 12.34 3.77
C LEU A 217 4.78 13.87 3.94
N ALA A 218 3.72 14.53 4.42
CA ALA A 218 3.73 15.97 4.66
C ALA A 218 4.83 16.38 5.66
N LEU A 219 5.01 15.60 6.74
CA LEU A 219 6.11 15.82 7.69
C LEU A 219 7.48 15.61 7.03
N LEU A 220 7.66 14.52 6.27
CA LEU A 220 8.93 14.18 5.63
C LEU A 220 9.37 15.21 4.59
N LEU A 221 8.42 15.77 3.85
CA LEU A 221 8.65 16.80 2.82
C LEU A 221 8.85 18.20 3.40
N THR A 222 8.47 18.46 4.64
CA THR A 222 8.68 19.76 5.29
C THR A 222 10.12 19.86 5.80
N ASP A 223 10.78 21.01 5.54
CA ASP A 223 12.11 21.25 6.04
C ASP A 223 12.17 21.18 7.57
N ARG A 224 13.28 20.64 8.09
CA ARG A 224 13.44 20.42 9.54
C ARG A 224 13.32 21.71 10.36
N ALA A 225 13.94 22.81 9.91
CA ALA A 225 13.88 24.06 10.63
C ALA A 225 12.45 24.65 10.63
N GLU A 226 11.69 24.39 9.57
CA GLU A 226 10.27 24.76 9.51
C GLU A 226 9.43 23.93 10.48
N LEU A 227 9.66 22.61 10.57
CA LEU A 227 8.98 21.76 11.56
C LEU A 227 9.26 22.22 13.00
N GLU A 228 10.52 22.59 13.28
CA GLU A 228 10.92 23.13 14.59
C GLU A 228 10.20 24.44 14.88
N ARG A 229 10.14 25.38 13.94
CA ARG A 229 9.39 26.65 14.10
C ARG A 229 7.89 26.40 14.34
N ARG A 230 7.27 25.51 13.58
CA ARG A 230 5.85 25.17 13.76
C ARG A 230 5.60 24.52 15.13
N ALA A 231 6.47 23.61 15.55
CA ALA A 231 6.37 22.97 16.86
C ALA A 231 6.47 24.01 18.00
N ASP A 232 7.35 25.01 17.88
CA ASP A 232 7.51 26.07 18.87
C ASP A 232 6.31 27.02 18.90
N ALA A 233 5.65 27.24 17.78
CA ALA A 233 4.44 28.06 17.68
C ALA A 233 3.19 27.34 18.23
N LEU A 234 3.19 26.00 18.34
CA LEU A 234 2.06 25.25 18.88
C LEU A 234 2.09 25.28 20.42
N PRO A 235 0.91 25.43 21.08
CA PRO A 235 0.77 25.17 22.52
C PRO A 235 1.30 23.77 22.87
N ALA A 236 1.89 23.60 24.03
CA ALA A 236 2.46 22.31 24.44
C ALA A 236 1.45 21.15 24.37
N ALA A 237 0.18 21.42 24.68
CA ALA A 237 -0.91 20.43 24.62
C ALA A 237 -1.30 20.02 23.18
N ASP A 238 -0.93 20.85 22.19
CA ASP A 238 -1.24 20.61 20.77
C ASP A 238 -0.03 20.08 19.98
N ARG A 239 1.11 19.83 20.63
CA ARG A 239 2.28 19.22 20.03
C ARG A 239 2.12 17.71 19.94
N PRO A 240 2.34 17.09 18.76
CA PRO A 240 2.32 15.64 18.65
C PRO A 240 3.45 15.00 19.45
N SER A 241 3.16 13.88 20.08
CA SER A 241 4.16 13.08 20.77
C SER A 241 5.16 12.45 19.79
N PRO A 242 6.39 12.09 20.24
CA PRO A 242 7.34 11.34 19.41
C PRO A 242 6.76 10.02 18.84
N ARG A 243 5.80 9.41 19.55
CA ARG A 243 5.13 8.17 19.09
C ARG A 243 4.19 8.45 17.92
N GLU A 244 3.43 9.54 17.94
CA GLU A 244 2.55 9.94 16.84
C GLU A 244 3.35 10.33 15.60
N LEU A 245 4.44 11.08 15.77
CA LEU A 245 5.36 11.40 14.67
C LEU A 245 5.96 10.12 14.04
N ALA A 246 6.48 9.22 14.88
CA ALA A 246 7.02 7.97 14.40
C ALA A 246 5.95 7.07 13.74
N ARG A 247 4.68 7.13 14.19
CA ARG A 247 3.56 6.42 13.58
C ARG A 247 3.28 6.95 12.18
N ALA A 248 3.18 8.27 11.99
CA ALA A 248 2.93 8.90 10.70
C ALA A 248 4.06 8.60 9.70
N VAL A 249 5.31 8.84 10.08
CA VAL A 249 6.48 8.54 9.25
C VAL A 249 6.54 7.05 8.87
N ARG A 250 6.22 6.17 9.80
CA ARG A 250 6.21 4.72 9.53
C ARG A 250 5.06 4.33 8.60
N ALA A 251 3.89 4.96 8.71
CA ALA A 251 2.76 4.72 7.81
C ALA A 251 3.17 4.98 6.36
N GLN A 252 3.87 6.10 6.11
CA GLN A 252 4.39 6.46 4.80
C GLN A 252 5.49 5.52 4.30
N LEU A 253 6.47 5.19 5.15
CA LEU A 253 7.62 4.39 4.73
C LEU A 253 7.33 2.89 4.69
N ARG A 254 6.34 2.41 5.45
CA ARG A 254 5.99 0.99 5.56
C ARG A 254 4.48 0.82 5.66
N PRO A 255 3.76 1.05 4.55
CA PRO A 255 2.31 0.87 4.53
C PRO A 255 1.92 -0.57 4.87
N ARG A 256 0.69 -0.75 5.34
CA ARG A 256 0.18 -2.03 5.83
C ARG A 256 -1.20 -2.33 5.24
N PRO A 257 -1.27 -2.77 3.98
CA PRO A 257 -2.52 -3.21 3.38
C PRO A 257 -3.16 -4.34 4.22
N PRO A 258 -4.51 -4.39 4.31
CA PRO A 258 -5.24 -5.38 5.10
C PRO A 258 -5.43 -6.69 4.33
N LEU A 259 -4.35 -7.45 4.06
CA LEU A 259 -4.35 -8.58 3.10
C LEU A 259 -5.36 -9.69 3.40
N ALA A 260 -5.80 -9.85 4.65
CA ALA A 260 -6.84 -10.83 4.98
C ALA A 260 -8.26 -10.37 4.62
N LEU A 261 -8.44 -9.08 4.31
CA LEU A 261 -9.78 -8.50 4.15
C LEU A 261 -10.29 -8.54 2.71
N GLY A 262 -9.42 -8.66 1.71
CA GLY A 262 -9.84 -8.89 0.32
C GLY A 262 -10.61 -10.19 0.15
N PRO A 263 -10.05 -11.37 0.51
CA PRO A 263 -10.78 -12.64 0.52
C PRO A 263 -12.04 -12.62 1.39
N ALA A 264 -12.01 -11.93 2.54
CA ALA A 264 -13.18 -11.78 3.40
C ALA A 264 -14.30 -10.98 2.74
N ALA A 265 -13.95 -9.96 1.94
CA ALA A 265 -14.91 -9.17 1.16
C ALA A 265 -15.64 -10.02 0.11
N VAL A 266 -14.93 -10.93 -0.59
CA VAL A 266 -15.54 -11.88 -1.53
C VAL A 266 -16.51 -12.79 -0.79
N THR A 267 -16.07 -13.37 0.34
CA THR A 267 -16.91 -14.26 1.16
C THR A 267 -18.20 -13.59 1.65
N ALA A 268 -18.12 -12.30 2.00
CA ALA A 268 -19.26 -11.51 2.46
C ALA A 268 -20.17 -11.00 1.34
N GLY A 269 -19.78 -11.18 0.07
CA GLY A 269 -20.58 -10.74 -1.08
C GLY A 269 -20.56 -9.21 -1.25
N LEU A 270 -19.43 -8.54 -1.03
CA LEU A 270 -19.29 -7.15 -1.42
C LEU A 270 -19.46 -7.02 -2.95
N LEU A 271 -19.97 -5.87 -3.39
CA LEU A 271 -20.29 -5.62 -4.80
C LEU A 271 -19.05 -5.25 -5.62
N THR A 272 -18.14 -4.51 -4.99
CA THR A 272 -16.89 -4.01 -5.59
C THR A 272 -15.80 -3.99 -4.56
N LEU A 273 -14.55 -3.95 -5.03
CA LEU A 273 -13.40 -3.68 -4.20
C LEU A 273 -12.30 -3.01 -5.02
N MET A 274 -11.55 -2.12 -4.38
CA MET A 274 -10.28 -1.56 -4.85
C MET A 274 -9.46 -1.14 -3.64
N ASP A 275 -8.18 -0.92 -3.80
CA ASP A 275 -7.37 -0.30 -2.75
C ASP A 275 -7.38 1.24 -2.85
N VAL A 276 -6.96 1.89 -1.78
CA VAL A 276 -6.81 3.35 -1.71
C VAL A 276 -5.34 3.69 -1.86
N SER A 277 -4.91 3.94 -3.08
CA SER A 277 -3.53 4.26 -3.44
C SER A 277 -3.29 5.76 -3.63
N ASP A 278 -4.18 6.45 -4.36
CA ASP A 278 -4.06 7.87 -4.69
C ASP A 278 -4.80 8.79 -3.71
N GLY A 279 -5.68 8.23 -2.91
CA GLY A 279 -6.49 8.93 -1.91
C GLY A 279 -7.96 8.59 -2.01
N LEU A 280 -8.62 8.54 -0.85
CA LEU A 280 -10.01 8.09 -0.74
C LEU A 280 -10.95 8.82 -1.71
N GLY A 281 -10.78 10.14 -1.88
CA GLY A 281 -11.59 10.95 -2.78
C GLY A 281 -11.40 10.53 -4.24
N LYS A 282 -10.17 10.54 -4.72
CA LYS A 282 -9.85 10.19 -6.12
C LYS A 282 -10.28 8.77 -6.45
N ASP A 283 -10.01 7.82 -5.57
CA ASP A 283 -10.30 6.41 -5.80
C ASP A 283 -11.81 6.12 -5.74
N ALA A 284 -12.56 6.80 -4.84
CA ALA A 284 -14.02 6.70 -4.82
C ALA A 284 -14.68 7.28 -6.09
N HIS A 285 -14.15 8.39 -6.60
CA HIS A 285 -14.63 8.96 -7.88
C HIS A 285 -14.29 8.06 -9.08
N ARG A 286 -13.13 7.39 -9.07
CA ARG A 286 -12.80 6.36 -10.09
C ARG A 286 -13.78 5.19 -10.04
N MET A 287 -14.12 4.70 -8.84
CA MET A 287 -15.12 3.64 -8.66
C MET A 287 -16.51 4.11 -9.15
N ALA A 288 -16.90 5.33 -8.82
CA ALA A 288 -18.14 5.94 -9.26
C ALA A 288 -18.21 6.07 -10.79
N ALA A 289 -17.16 6.58 -11.42
CA ALA A 289 -17.06 6.71 -12.88
C ALA A 289 -17.12 5.35 -13.58
N ALA A 290 -16.38 4.35 -13.08
CA ALA A 290 -16.43 2.99 -13.59
C ALA A 290 -17.82 2.36 -13.46
N THR A 291 -18.53 2.64 -12.37
CA THR A 291 -19.92 2.19 -12.17
C THR A 291 -20.88 2.89 -13.15
N GLY A 292 -20.75 4.18 -13.39
CA GLY A 292 -21.53 4.94 -14.37
C GLY A 292 -21.30 4.49 -15.81
N GLY A 293 -20.07 4.13 -16.15
CA GLY A 293 -19.68 3.77 -17.52
C GLY A 293 -19.82 4.96 -18.49
N THR A 294 -20.62 4.80 -19.54
CA THR A 294 -20.94 5.89 -20.51
C THR A 294 -22.15 6.74 -20.10
N GLY A 295 -22.85 6.36 -19.04
CA GLY A 295 -24.01 7.09 -18.51
C GLY A 295 -23.60 8.08 -17.39
N PRO A 296 -24.58 8.76 -16.78
CA PRO A 296 -24.35 9.63 -15.64
C PRO A 296 -23.74 8.83 -14.48
N ALA A 297 -22.55 9.25 -14.01
CA ALA A 297 -21.91 8.62 -12.87
C ALA A 297 -22.66 8.98 -11.57
N PRO A 298 -22.83 8.01 -10.66
CA PRO A 298 -23.24 8.30 -9.30
C PRO A 298 -22.17 9.10 -8.57
N ALA A 299 -22.52 9.75 -7.47
CA ALA A 299 -21.59 10.58 -6.71
C ALA A 299 -21.27 9.92 -5.34
N PRO A 300 -19.98 9.91 -4.92
CA PRO A 300 -19.61 9.44 -3.60
C PRO A 300 -19.87 10.52 -2.54
N TRP A 301 -20.54 10.15 -1.46
CA TRP A 301 -20.84 10.99 -0.31
C TRP A 301 -20.31 10.33 0.95
N LEU A 302 -19.64 11.09 1.82
CA LEU A 302 -19.13 10.64 3.10
C LEU A 302 -20.09 10.94 4.25
N ASP A 303 -20.18 10.00 5.17
CA ASP A 303 -20.77 10.21 6.48
C ASP A 303 -19.89 11.20 7.27
N GLU A 304 -20.48 12.31 7.75
CA GLU A 304 -19.77 13.37 8.48
C GLU A 304 -19.26 12.90 9.84
N ALA A 305 -20.01 12.02 10.51
CA ALA A 305 -19.61 11.49 11.81
C ALA A 305 -18.40 10.55 11.66
N TRP A 306 -18.42 9.65 10.67
CA TRP A 306 -17.27 8.82 10.35
C TRP A 306 -16.04 9.64 10.03
N LEU A 307 -16.18 10.68 9.18
CA LEU A 307 -15.05 11.51 8.81
C LEU A 307 -14.45 12.24 10.02
N ALA A 308 -15.28 12.76 10.92
CA ALA A 308 -14.84 13.40 12.16
C ALA A 308 -14.08 12.39 13.06
N GLU A 309 -14.59 11.15 13.18
CA GLU A 309 -13.93 10.08 13.94
C GLU A 309 -12.59 9.69 13.33
N ALA A 310 -12.52 9.52 12.00
CA ALA A 310 -11.31 9.16 11.27
C ALA A 310 -10.24 10.27 11.34
N ALA A 311 -10.64 11.54 11.31
CA ALA A 311 -9.76 12.70 11.34
C ALA A 311 -9.23 13.03 12.76
N ALA A 312 -9.99 12.74 13.82
CA ALA A 312 -9.65 13.11 15.19
C ALA A 312 -8.24 12.64 15.64
N PRO A 313 -7.80 11.40 15.35
CA PRO A 313 -6.46 10.93 15.73
C PRO A 313 -5.32 11.65 15.03
N LEU A 314 -5.59 12.29 13.88
CA LEU A 314 -4.59 13.01 13.07
C LEU A 314 -4.37 14.44 13.55
N ARG A 315 -5.24 15.00 14.40
CA ARG A 315 -5.29 16.43 14.76
C ARG A 315 -3.93 17.04 15.08
N LEU A 316 -3.16 16.41 15.94
CA LEU A 316 -1.88 16.95 16.41
C LEU A 316 -0.81 16.88 15.30
N VAL A 317 -0.74 15.73 14.60
CA VAL A 317 0.23 15.54 13.51
C VAL A 317 -0.10 16.45 12.33
N ALA A 318 -1.38 16.60 11.99
CA ALA A 318 -1.87 17.47 10.94
C ALA A 318 -1.55 18.94 11.24
N ALA A 319 -1.73 19.41 12.48
CA ALA A 319 -1.37 20.76 12.90
C ALA A 319 0.12 21.05 12.68
N LEU A 320 1.03 20.12 13.08
CA LEU A 320 2.46 20.27 12.84
C LEU A 320 2.79 20.21 11.34
N ALA A 321 2.13 19.33 10.58
CA ALA A 321 2.30 19.22 9.14
C ALA A 321 1.71 20.42 8.36
N GLY A 322 0.92 21.29 9.00
CA GLY A 322 0.23 22.41 8.36
C GLY A 322 -0.86 21.96 7.40
N ARG A 323 -1.60 20.90 7.78
CA ARG A 323 -2.65 20.29 6.96
C ARG A 323 -3.96 20.16 7.76
N SER A 324 -5.10 20.11 7.04
CA SER A 324 -6.37 19.74 7.65
C SER A 324 -6.39 18.23 7.92
N PRO A 325 -6.79 17.75 9.11
CA PRO A 325 -6.97 16.33 9.38
C PRO A 325 -7.94 15.65 8.40
N GLU A 326 -9.03 16.32 8.06
CA GLU A 326 -10.04 15.83 7.12
C GLU A 326 -9.49 15.74 5.70
N ALA A 327 -8.70 16.74 5.25
CA ALA A 327 -8.06 16.71 3.95
C ALA A 327 -7.04 15.56 3.84
N LEU A 328 -6.35 15.22 4.93
CA LEU A 328 -5.48 14.06 4.98
C LEU A 328 -6.26 12.75 4.83
N VAL A 329 -7.44 12.64 5.45
CA VAL A 329 -8.30 11.45 5.34
C VAL A 329 -8.88 11.32 3.93
N THR A 330 -9.36 12.41 3.35
CA THR A 330 -10.09 12.37 2.06
C THR A 330 -9.18 12.34 0.85
N GLY A 331 -8.04 13.06 0.90
CA GLY A 331 -7.12 13.19 -0.23
C GLY A 331 -5.77 12.53 -0.04
N GLY A 332 -5.51 11.93 1.13
CA GLY A 332 -4.25 11.26 1.40
C GLY A 332 -4.17 9.90 0.73
N GLY A 333 -3.12 9.69 -0.07
CA GLY A 333 -2.80 8.40 -0.68
C GLY A 333 -1.85 7.54 0.15
N GLU A 334 -1.51 6.38 -0.41
CA GLU A 334 -0.52 5.42 0.09
C GLU A 334 -0.87 4.74 1.43
N ASP A 335 -2.13 4.82 1.88
CA ASP A 335 -2.61 4.09 3.04
C ASP A 335 -2.90 2.61 2.72
N TYR A 336 -3.18 2.30 1.44
CA TYR A 336 -3.48 0.97 0.92
C TYR A 336 -4.58 0.24 1.70
N GLY A 337 -5.56 1.00 2.21
CA GLY A 337 -6.81 0.45 2.72
C GLY A 337 -7.68 -0.06 1.57
N LEU A 338 -8.73 -0.81 1.87
CA LEU A 338 -9.69 -1.26 0.87
C LEU A 338 -10.92 -0.35 0.86
N LEU A 339 -11.37 0.00 -0.34
CA LEU A 339 -12.62 0.72 -0.61
C LEU A 339 -13.54 -0.18 -1.44
N GLY A 340 -14.80 -0.26 -1.08
CA GLY A 340 -15.76 -1.09 -1.80
C GLY A 340 -17.19 -0.58 -1.70
N LEU A 341 -18.09 -1.28 -2.37
CA LEU A 341 -19.53 -1.09 -2.28
C LEU A 341 -20.19 -2.31 -1.65
N ALA A 342 -21.20 -2.06 -0.84
CA ALA A 342 -22.02 -3.10 -0.24
C ALA A 342 -23.51 -2.68 -0.24
N TRP A 343 -24.41 -3.66 -0.25
CA TRP A 343 -25.80 -3.37 0.04
C TRP A 343 -25.98 -3.00 1.51
N PRO A 344 -26.99 -2.19 1.88
CA PRO A 344 -27.27 -1.86 3.27
C PRO A 344 -27.46 -3.09 4.17
N GLU A 345 -28.02 -4.16 3.60
CA GLU A 345 -28.29 -5.44 4.27
C GLU A 345 -27.07 -6.36 4.36
N THR A 346 -25.98 -6.09 3.65
CA THR A 346 -24.77 -6.92 3.69
C THR A 346 -24.13 -6.90 5.07
N GLU A 347 -23.90 -8.05 5.67
CA GLU A 347 -23.11 -8.18 6.89
C GLU A 347 -21.62 -7.98 6.55
N LEU A 348 -21.06 -6.89 7.05
CA LEU A 348 -19.67 -6.53 6.75
C LEU A 348 -18.69 -7.42 7.54
N PRO A 349 -17.60 -7.91 6.91
CA PRO A 349 -16.54 -8.59 7.63
C PRO A 349 -15.92 -7.66 8.67
N ARG A 350 -15.46 -8.23 9.77
CA ARG A 350 -14.74 -7.47 10.79
C ARG A 350 -13.55 -6.74 10.15
N GLY A 351 -13.48 -5.44 10.35
CA GLY A 351 -12.44 -4.56 9.78
C GLY A 351 -12.98 -3.65 8.69
N PHE A 352 -14.13 -3.97 8.10
CA PHE A 352 -14.87 -3.04 7.24
C PHE A 352 -15.80 -2.16 8.06
N THR A 353 -15.94 -0.91 7.65
CA THR A 353 -16.84 0.09 8.21
C THR A 353 -17.58 0.79 7.08
N ARG A 354 -18.86 1.08 7.25
CA ARG A 354 -19.60 1.98 6.36
C ARG A 354 -19.10 3.39 6.57
N ILE A 355 -18.71 4.04 5.48
CA ILE A 355 -18.10 5.37 5.50
C ILE A 355 -18.93 6.42 4.78
N GLY A 356 -19.97 6.00 4.07
CA GLY A 356 -20.80 6.88 3.27
C GLY A 356 -21.65 6.11 2.27
N ARG A 357 -22.02 6.78 1.19
CA ARG A 357 -22.86 6.20 0.12
C ARG A 357 -22.40 6.63 -1.26
N LEU A 358 -22.55 5.74 -2.20
CA LEU A 358 -22.57 6.07 -3.62
C LEU A 358 -24.03 6.41 -3.98
N VAL A 359 -24.28 7.67 -4.31
CA VAL A 359 -25.62 8.23 -4.50
C VAL A 359 -25.91 8.34 -6.00
N PRO A 360 -27.07 7.84 -6.48
CA PRO A 360 -27.46 7.96 -7.89
C PRO A 360 -27.44 9.40 -8.40
N ALA A 361 -27.14 9.58 -9.69
CA ALA A 361 -27.15 10.90 -10.30
C ALA A 361 -28.55 11.57 -10.17
N GLY A 362 -28.57 12.82 -9.69
CA GLY A 362 -29.81 13.57 -9.50
C GLY A 362 -30.64 13.19 -8.27
N ALA A 363 -30.20 12.22 -7.46
CA ALA A 363 -30.88 11.88 -6.21
C ALA A 363 -30.60 12.93 -5.10
N ARG A 364 -31.48 12.94 -4.08
CA ARG A 364 -31.32 13.87 -2.96
C ARG A 364 -30.11 13.51 -2.10
N THR A 365 -29.46 14.54 -1.58
CA THR A 365 -28.38 14.42 -0.58
C THR A 365 -28.83 13.58 0.62
N PRO A 366 -28.10 12.55 1.02
CA PRO A 366 -28.39 11.82 2.23
C PRO A 366 -28.15 12.71 3.47
N ALA A 367 -29.07 12.65 4.44
CA ALA A 367 -28.90 13.39 5.69
C ALA A 367 -27.62 12.95 6.42
N GLY A 368 -26.88 13.90 6.99
CA GLY A 368 -25.62 13.62 7.71
C GLY A 368 -24.45 13.25 6.80
N HIS A 369 -24.56 13.46 5.50
CA HIS A 369 -23.51 13.21 4.53
C HIS A 369 -23.10 14.47 3.79
N ARG A 370 -21.86 14.53 3.37
CA ARG A 370 -21.32 15.60 2.50
C ARG A 370 -20.68 15.00 1.24
N PRO A 371 -20.62 15.75 0.12
CA PRO A 371 -19.92 15.29 -1.06
C PRO A 371 -18.45 14.94 -0.72
N LEU A 372 -17.97 13.80 -1.18
CA LEU A 372 -16.56 13.49 -1.10
C LEU A 372 -15.83 14.29 -2.18
N PRO A 373 -14.88 15.18 -1.84
CA PRO A 373 -14.14 15.92 -2.85
C PRO A 373 -13.26 14.97 -3.67
N GLU A 374 -13.17 15.22 -4.97
CA GLU A 374 -12.24 14.52 -5.86
C GLU A 374 -10.81 15.04 -5.61
N SER A 375 -10.24 14.63 -4.50
CA SER A 375 -8.87 15.00 -4.09
C SER A 375 -8.00 13.76 -3.98
N GLY A 376 -6.74 13.88 -4.39
CA GLY A 376 -5.79 12.77 -4.37
C GLY A 376 -4.50 13.12 -5.12
N TRP A 377 -3.60 12.17 -5.16
CA TRP A 377 -2.35 12.29 -5.90
C TRP A 377 -2.57 12.10 -7.40
N ASP A 378 -1.87 12.90 -8.21
CA ASP A 378 -1.79 12.73 -9.64
C ASP A 378 -0.33 12.82 -10.09
N PRO A 379 0.25 11.72 -10.63
CA PRO A 379 1.66 11.72 -11.05
C PRO A 379 1.92 12.67 -12.23
N PHE A 380 0.90 13.07 -12.98
CA PHE A 380 0.99 13.95 -14.16
C PHE A 380 0.28 15.30 -13.94
N GLY A 381 -0.42 15.47 -12.81
CA GLY A 381 -1.02 16.73 -12.38
C GLY A 381 0.06 17.64 -11.77
N GLY A 382 0.42 18.73 -12.46
CA GLY A 382 1.34 19.73 -11.97
C GLY A 382 0.69 20.68 -10.96
#